data_3ce18be0591c200b450d67b0842c5f90
#
_entry.id   3ce18be0591c200b450d67b0842c5f90
#
_cell.length_a   1.000
_cell.length_b   1.000
_cell.length_c   1.000
_cell.angle_alpha   90.00
_cell.angle_beta   90.00
_cell.angle_gamma   90.00
#
_symmetry.space_group_name_H-M   'P 1'
#
loop_
_entity.id
_entity.type
_entity.pdbx_description
1 polymer ?
#
loop_
_entity_poly.entity_id
_entity_poly.type
_entity_poly.pdbx_seq_one_letter_code
_entity_poly.pdbx_strand_id
1 'polypeptide(L)'
;KKGALFATMFLGMLIFVDDYFNCLTVGTVMRPVTDKHKITRAKLAYIIDATAAPICIIAPISSWAAAVGSSLPEDSGVDGFSLFLHTIPFNLYALLTICFMLFLVAGDFDFAAMKRYEEQVKKTGKETTVEAEAMEEEEATPTTPSAEGVNKEYEQSIKRAADEAKMELKAWAG
;
A
#
# COMPACT_ATOMS: atom_id res chain seq x y z
N LYS A 1 9.56 15.07 -15.37
CA LYS A 1 8.32 14.51 -14.84
C LYS A 1 8.05 13.12 -15.40
N LYS A 2 7.86 12.96 -16.74
CA LYS A 2 7.54 11.66 -17.37
C LYS A 2 8.52 10.54 -16.96
N GLY A 3 9.82 10.82 -16.98
CA GLY A 3 10.84 9.83 -16.59
C GLY A 3 10.69 9.33 -15.16
N ALA A 4 10.31 10.20 -14.20
CA ALA A 4 10.07 9.80 -12.82
C ALA A 4 8.82 8.93 -12.70
N LEU A 5 7.73 9.23 -13.43
CA LEU A 5 6.52 8.44 -13.46
C LEU A 5 6.75 7.06 -14.09
N PHE A 6 7.50 7.00 -15.20
CA PHE A 6 7.91 5.71 -15.79
C PHE A 6 8.81 4.91 -14.84
N ALA A 7 9.74 5.56 -14.14
CA ALA A 7 10.57 4.90 -13.15
C ALA A 7 9.74 4.33 -12.00
N THR A 8 8.72 5.06 -11.53
CA THR A 8 7.78 4.57 -10.52
C THR A 8 7.05 3.32 -10.99
N MET A 9 6.46 3.37 -12.20
CA MET A 9 5.78 2.20 -12.77
C MET A 9 6.74 1.01 -12.95
N PHE A 10 7.93 1.26 -13.48
CA PHE A 10 8.90 0.20 -13.71
C PHE A 10 9.35 -0.45 -12.39
N LEU A 11 9.61 0.36 -11.36
CA LEU A 11 9.95 -0.15 -10.05
C LEU A 11 8.79 -0.96 -9.46
N GLY A 12 7.55 -0.49 -9.62
CA GLY A 12 6.35 -1.23 -9.22
C GLY A 12 6.22 -2.57 -9.96
N MET A 13 6.58 -2.63 -11.24
CA MET A 13 6.60 -3.89 -12.00
C MET A 13 7.65 -4.89 -11.51
N LEU A 14 8.77 -4.42 -10.96
CA LEU A 14 9.81 -5.29 -10.41
C LEU A 14 9.41 -5.88 -9.05
N ILE A 15 8.55 -5.22 -8.30
CA ILE A 15 8.10 -5.66 -6.98
C ILE A 15 6.70 -6.27 -7.13
N PHE A 16 6.62 -7.48 -7.65
CA PHE A 16 5.36 -8.16 -7.96
C PHE A 16 4.94 -9.24 -6.96
N VAL A 17 5.70 -9.44 -5.91
CA VAL A 17 5.46 -10.51 -4.94
C VAL A 17 4.18 -10.27 -4.15
N ASP A 18 3.98 -9.03 -3.72
CA ASP A 18 2.84 -8.61 -2.91
C ASP A 18 2.51 -7.14 -3.19
N ASP A 19 1.23 -6.82 -3.39
CA ASP A 19 0.76 -5.48 -3.74
C ASP A 19 0.92 -4.49 -2.59
N TYR A 20 0.69 -4.92 -1.35
CA TYR A 20 0.88 -4.06 -0.17
C TYR A 20 2.34 -3.70 0.02
N PHE A 21 3.24 -4.70 -0.06
CA PHE A 21 4.68 -4.47 0.00
C PHE A 21 5.17 -3.59 -1.16
N ASN A 22 4.60 -3.77 -2.36
CA ASN A 22 4.85 -2.93 -3.52
C ASN A 22 4.52 -1.47 -3.21
N CYS A 23 3.31 -1.18 -2.75
CA CYS A 23 2.86 0.17 -2.43
C CYS A 23 3.78 0.87 -1.42
N LEU A 24 4.12 0.20 -0.34
CA LEU A 24 5.00 0.74 0.70
C LEU A 24 6.41 1.02 0.18
N THR A 25 7.00 0.05 -0.51
CA THR A 25 8.40 0.14 -0.97
C THR A 25 8.54 1.16 -2.09
N VAL A 26 7.70 1.10 -3.11
CA VAL A 26 7.75 2.06 -4.23
C VAL A 26 7.40 3.45 -3.75
N GLY A 27 6.43 3.59 -2.84
CA GLY A 27 6.04 4.87 -2.25
C GLY A 27 7.20 5.54 -1.53
N THR A 28 7.87 4.83 -0.64
CA THR A 28 9.00 5.37 0.13
C THR A 28 10.21 5.70 -0.74
N VAL A 29 10.56 4.84 -1.69
CA VAL A 29 11.73 5.02 -2.58
C VAL A 29 11.50 6.14 -3.59
N MET A 30 10.28 6.24 -4.15
CA MET A 30 10.01 7.21 -5.22
C MET A 30 9.60 8.59 -4.71
N ARG A 31 9.21 8.72 -3.43
CA ARG A 31 8.84 10.01 -2.83
C ARG A 31 9.88 11.10 -3.05
N PRO A 32 11.17 10.95 -2.69
CA PRO A 32 12.17 12.00 -2.90
C PRO A 32 12.42 12.31 -4.37
N VAL A 33 12.23 11.33 -5.26
CA VAL A 33 12.38 11.52 -6.70
C VAL A 33 11.24 12.34 -7.26
N THR A 34 10.00 12.03 -6.88
CA THR A 34 8.80 12.74 -7.34
C THR A 34 8.73 14.17 -6.80
N ASP A 35 9.11 14.40 -5.54
CA ASP A 35 9.19 15.73 -4.92
C ASP A 35 10.18 16.62 -5.69
N LYS A 36 11.36 16.09 -6.04
CA LYS A 36 12.34 16.80 -6.85
C LYS A 36 11.82 17.18 -8.24
N HIS A 37 10.92 16.40 -8.80
CA HIS A 37 10.32 16.65 -10.12
C HIS A 37 9.00 17.44 -10.04
N LYS A 38 8.59 17.88 -8.85
CA LYS A 38 7.34 18.59 -8.61
C LYS A 38 6.13 17.79 -9.11
N ILE A 39 6.07 16.53 -8.75
CA ILE A 39 4.96 15.61 -8.97
C ILE A 39 4.23 15.51 -7.62
N THR A 40 2.93 15.72 -7.62
CA THR A 40 2.14 15.67 -6.39
C THR A 40 2.14 14.28 -5.77
N ARG A 41 2.07 14.21 -4.46
CA ARG A 41 2.01 12.94 -3.72
C ARG A 41 0.74 12.16 -4.07
N ALA A 42 -0.37 12.86 -4.30
CA ALA A 42 -1.62 12.25 -4.77
C ALA A 42 -1.44 11.54 -6.12
N LYS A 43 -0.70 12.16 -7.07
CA LYS A 43 -0.39 11.53 -8.36
C LYS A 43 0.54 10.33 -8.20
N LEU A 44 1.52 10.42 -7.31
CA LEU A 44 2.40 9.29 -6.97
C LEU A 44 1.58 8.13 -6.39
N ALA A 45 0.75 8.39 -5.38
CA ALA A 45 -0.11 7.40 -4.74
C ALA A 45 -1.05 6.73 -5.76
N TYR A 46 -1.70 7.53 -6.62
CA TYR A 46 -2.57 7.01 -7.67
C TYR A 46 -1.85 6.04 -8.62
N ILE A 47 -0.64 6.38 -9.06
CA ILE A 47 0.12 5.52 -9.98
C ILE A 47 0.53 4.22 -9.29
N ILE A 48 0.98 4.30 -8.05
CA ILE A 48 1.39 3.12 -7.28
C ILE A 48 0.20 2.20 -7.04
N ASP A 49 -0.89 2.73 -6.52
CA ASP A 49 -2.11 1.98 -6.23
C ASP A 49 -2.70 1.33 -7.49
N ALA A 50 -2.83 2.09 -8.56
CA ALA A 50 -3.37 1.60 -9.83
C ALA A 50 -2.48 0.60 -10.56
N THR A 51 -1.21 0.43 -10.17
CA THR A 51 -0.28 -0.53 -10.81
C THR A 51 0.05 -1.71 -9.92
N ALA A 52 0.07 -1.57 -8.60
CA ALA A 52 0.50 -2.61 -7.68
C ALA A 52 -0.37 -3.87 -7.77
N ALA A 53 -1.68 -3.75 -7.54
CA ALA A 53 -2.59 -4.87 -7.57
C ALA A 53 -2.70 -5.54 -8.96
N PRO A 54 -2.87 -4.81 -10.08
CA PRO A 54 -2.88 -5.42 -11.41
C PRO A 54 -1.62 -6.19 -11.76
N ILE A 55 -0.46 -5.72 -11.32
CA ILE A 55 0.81 -6.42 -11.58
C ILE A 55 0.89 -7.69 -10.75
N CYS A 56 0.56 -7.64 -9.46
CA CYS A 56 0.62 -8.81 -8.58
C CYS A 56 -0.39 -9.90 -8.99
N ILE A 57 -1.57 -9.51 -9.49
CA ILE A 57 -2.60 -10.48 -9.89
C ILE A 57 -2.32 -11.18 -11.23
N ILE A 58 -1.37 -10.68 -12.03
CA ILE A 58 -0.90 -11.36 -13.25
C ILE A 58 0.49 -11.97 -13.09
N ALA A 59 1.19 -11.67 -12.00
CA ALA A 59 2.49 -12.24 -11.73
C ALA A 59 2.36 -13.70 -11.28
N PRO A 60 3.08 -14.63 -11.91
CA PRO A 60 2.92 -16.07 -11.60
C PRO A 60 3.39 -16.45 -10.20
N ILE A 61 4.29 -15.66 -9.63
CA ILE A 61 4.82 -15.86 -8.26
C ILE A 61 4.43 -14.64 -7.44
N SER A 62 3.24 -14.67 -6.85
CA SER A 62 2.72 -13.58 -6.04
C SER A 62 1.86 -14.09 -4.89
N SER A 63 1.56 -13.22 -3.91
CA SER A 63 0.61 -13.52 -2.84
C SER A 63 -0.77 -13.90 -3.38
N TRP A 64 -1.19 -13.34 -4.52
CA TRP A 64 -2.44 -13.68 -5.18
C TRP A 64 -2.45 -15.09 -5.76
N ALA A 65 -1.36 -15.54 -6.35
CA ALA A 65 -1.24 -16.92 -6.83
C ALA A 65 -1.38 -17.93 -5.67
N ALA A 66 -0.76 -17.64 -4.54
CA ALA A 66 -0.88 -18.45 -3.33
C ALA A 66 -2.32 -18.44 -2.77
N ALA A 67 -2.97 -17.27 -2.73
CA ALA A 67 -4.34 -17.12 -2.25
C ALA A 67 -5.34 -17.89 -3.11
N VAL A 68 -5.21 -17.83 -4.44
CA VAL A 68 -6.07 -18.60 -5.36
C VAL A 68 -5.84 -20.10 -5.15
N GLY A 69 -4.59 -20.54 -5.04
CA GLY A 69 -4.26 -21.95 -4.80
C GLY A 69 -4.85 -22.48 -3.49
N SER A 70 -4.78 -21.70 -2.41
CA SER A 70 -5.31 -22.10 -1.10
C SER A 70 -6.85 -22.06 -1.00
N SER A 71 -7.52 -21.41 -1.95
CA SER A 71 -8.98 -21.31 -1.99
C SER A 71 -9.64 -22.51 -2.70
N LEU A 72 -8.86 -23.37 -3.32
CA LEU A 72 -9.37 -24.57 -3.99
C LEU A 72 -9.68 -25.68 -2.97
N PRO A 73 -10.80 -26.42 -3.14
CA PRO A 73 -11.06 -27.61 -2.35
C PRO A 73 -9.97 -28.68 -2.61
N GLU A 74 -9.55 -29.39 -1.56
CA GLU A 74 -8.51 -30.44 -1.67
C GLU A 74 -8.89 -31.55 -2.67
N ASP A 75 -10.20 -31.82 -2.80
CA ASP A 75 -10.73 -32.84 -3.70
C ASP A 75 -10.95 -32.36 -5.13
N SER A 76 -10.59 -31.12 -5.46
CA SER A 76 -10.85 -30.55 -6.80
C SER A 76 -10.06 -31.23 -7.92
N GLY A 77 -8.96 -31.91 -7.60
CA GLY A 77 -8.05 -32.50 -8.57
C GLY A 77 -7.37 -31.50 -9.51
N VAL A 78 -7.52 -30.20 -9.25
CA VAL A 78 -6.96 -29.10 -10.03
C VAL A 78 -5.79 -28.50 -9.30
N ASP A 79 -4.65 -28.39 -9.98
CA ASP A 79 -3.49 -27.69 -9.45
C ASP A 79 -3.74 -26.18 -9.44
N GLY A 80 -3.72 -25.55 -8.25
CA GLY A 80 -4.02 -24.14 -8.04
C GLY A 80 -3.10 -23.21 -8.80
N PHE A 81 -1.82 -23.55 -8.92
CA PHE A 81 -0.86 -22.76 -9.67
C PHE A 81 -1.15 -22.79 -11.17
N SER A 82 -1.44 -23.97 -11.71
CA SER A 82 -1.82 -24.12 -13.12
C SER A 82 -3.12 -23.37 -13.43
N LEU A 83 -4.11 -23.46 -12.55
CA LEU A 83 -5.36 -22.69 -12.68
C LEU A 83 -5.08 -21.19 -12.72
N PHE A 84 -4.28 -20.69 -11.79
CA PHE A 84 -3.92 -19.27 -11.74
C PHE A 84 -3.26 -18.81 -13.03
N LEU A 85 -2.28 -19.55 -13.57
CA LEU A 85 -1.64 -19.22 -14.84
C LEU A 85 -2.63 -19.15 -16.01
N HIS A 86 -3.62 -20.04 -16.06
CA HIS A 86 -4.65 -20.03 -17.10
C HIS A 86 -5.62 -18.84 -16.97
N THR A 87 -5.79 -18.26 -15.79
CA THR A 87 -6.66 -17.09 -15.59
C THR A 87 -6.01 -15.78 -16.02
N ILE A 88 -4.67 -15.70 -16.06
CA ILE A 88 -3.93 -14.46 -16.38
C ILE A 88 -4.43 -13.79 -17.67
N PRO A 89 -4.52 -14.48 -18.83
CA PRO A 89 -4.94 -13.84 -20.07
C PRO A 89 -6.42 -13.41 -20.09
N PHE A 90 -7.24 -13.94 -19.18
CA PHE A 90 -8.64 -13.57 -19.03
C PHE A 90 -8.87 -12.47 -17.99
N ASN A 91 -7.84 -12.07 -17.27
CA ASN A 91 -7.90 -10.95 -16.31
C ASN A 91 -7.86 -9.61 -17.06
N LEU A 92 -8.98 -9.29 -17.72
CA LEU A 92 -9.11 -8.06 -18.50
C LEU A 92 -8.91 -6.81 -17.67
N TYR A 93 -9.30 -6.84 -16.39
CA TYR A 93 -9.09 -5.70 -15.48
C TYR A 93 -7.61 -5.36 -15.37
N ALA A 94 -6.78 -6.33 -15.03
CA ALA A 94 -5.34 -6.10 -14.85
C ALA A 94 -4.68 -5.64 -16.16
N LEU A 95 -4.98 -6.30 -17.27
CA LEU A 95 -4.41 -5.97 -18.57
C LEU A 95 -4.81 -4.57 -19.03
N LEU A 96 -6.10 -4.23 -18.94
CA LEU A 96 -6.60 -2.91 -19.35
C LEU A 96 -6.09 -1.80 -18.43
N THR A 97 -6.00 -2.05 -17.11
CA THR A 97 -5.48 -1.07 -16.17
C THR A 97 -4.01 -0.77 -16.45
N ILE A 98 -3.18 -1.77 -16.67
CA ILE A 98 -1.76 -1.56 -17.02
C ILE A 98 -1.63 -0.78 -18.33
N CYS A 99 -2.37 -1.16 -19.38
CA CYS A 99 -2.39 -0.42 -20.64
C CYS A 99 -2.83 1.04 -20.45
N PHE A 100 -3.86 1.26 -19.66
CA PHE A 100 -4.38 2.59 -19.36
C PHE A 100 -3.36 3.43 -18.58
N MET A 101 -2.69 2.86 -17.59
CA MET A 101 -1.64 3.54 -16.83
C MET A 101 -0.43 3.89 -17.70
N LEU A 102 -0.02 2.99 -18.59
CA LEU A 102 1.04 3.30 -19.58
C LEU A 102 0.63 4.47 -20.48
N PHE A 103 -0.61 4.49 -20.94
CA PHE A 103 -1.14 5.59 -21.76
C PHE A 103 -1.15 6.92 -20.99
N LEU A 104 -1.59 6.91 -19.73
CA LEU A 104 -1.60 8.09 -18.86
C LEU A 104 -0.20 8.67 -18.65
N VAL A 105 0.74 7.80 -18.29
CA VAL A 105 2.12 8.22 -18.01
C VAL A 105 2.82 8.70 -19.29
N ALA A 106 2.62 8.02 -20.42
CA ALA A 106 3.18 8.43 -21.71
C ALA A 106 2.61 9.76 -22.23
N GLY A 107 1.29 9.93 -22.08
CA GLY A 107 0.57 11.12 -22.50
C GLY A 107 0.72 12.32 -21.56
N ASP A 108 1.11 12.10 -20.30
CA ASP A 108 1.09 13.09 -19.21
C ASP A 108 -0.33 13.68 -19.04
N PHE A 109 -1.32 12.82 -19.15
CA PHE A 109 -2.72 13.19 -18.98
C PHE A 109 -3.13 13.09 -17.52
N ASP A 110 -3.84 14.13 -17.08
CA ASP A 110 -4.50 14.13 -15.80
C ASP A 110 -6.02 14.23 -16.03
N PHE A 111 -6.79 13.35 -15.40
CA PHE A 111 -8.25 13.30 -15.58
C PHE A 111 -9.00 13.95 -14.43
N ALA A 112 -10.11 14.55 -14.77
CA ALA A 112 -11.17 14.97 -13.85
C ALA A 112 -10.66 15.56 -12.52
N ALA A 113 -10.81 14.83 -11.43
CA ALA A 113 -10.43 15.26 -10.10
C ALA A 113 -8.92 15.48 -9.96
N MET A 114 -8.09 14.58 -10.51
CA MET A 114 -6.63 14.67 -10.46
C MET A 114 -6.13 15.93 -11.17
N LYS A 115 -6.69 16.26 -12.35
CA LYS A 115 -6.34 17.48 -13.07
C LYS A 115 -6.65 18.74 -12.27
N ARG A 116 -7.84 18.79 -11.66
CA ARG A 116 -8.24 19.94 -10.80
C ARG A 116 -7.31 20.07 -9.60
N TYR A 117 -6.97 18.96 -8.97
CA TYR A 117 -6.04 18.92 -7.85
C TYR A 117 -4.64 19.40 -8.24
N GLU A 118 -4.07 18.91 -9.33
CA GLU A 118 -2.77 19.36 -9.85
C GLU A 118 -2.77 20.86 -10.17
N GLU A 119 -3.85 21.38 -10.75
CA GLU A 119 -4.00 22.82 -11.03
C GLU A 119 -4.11 23.64 -9.74
N GLN A 120 -4.80 23.12 -8.73
CA GLN A 120 -4.94 23.77 -7.43
C GLN A 120 -3.60 23.83 -6.69
N VAL A 121 -2.86 22.71 -6.64
CA VAL A 121 -1.54 22.66 -6.04
C VAL A 121 -0.56 23.60 -6.76
N LYS A 122 -0.62 23.68 -8.09
CA LYS A 122 0.20 24.63 -8.85
C LYS A 122 -0.09 26.10 -8.53
N LYS A 123 -1.35 26.41 -8.21
CA LYS A 123 -1.78 27.79 -7.86
C LYS A 123 -1.45 28.14 -6.40
N THR A 124 -1.64 27.21 -5.49
CA THR A 124 -1.54 27.43 -4.04
C THR A 124 -0.14 27.14 -3.49
N GLY A 125 0.65 26.33 -4.20
CA GLY A 125 1.98 25.89 -3.75
C GLY A 125 1.94 24.93 -2.56
N LYS A 126 0.77 24.56 -2.07
CA LYS A 126 0.56 23.60 -0.97
C LYS A 126 -0.21 22.39 -1.47
N GLU A 127 0.25 21.22 -1.12
CA GLU A 127 -0.52 19.98 -1.26
C GLU A 127 -1.51 19.92 -0.10
N THR A 128 -2.78 20.14 -0.40
CA THR A 128 -3.87 19.97 0.56
C THR A 128 -4.38 18.53 0.43
N THR A 129 -3.73 17.60 1.10
CA THR A 129 -4.27 16.26 1.29
C THR A 129 -4.52 16.05 2.78
N VAL A 130 -5.59 15.37 3.11
CA VAL A 130 -5.89 14.92 4.49
C VAL A 130 -4.70 14.16 5.08
N GLU A 131 -3.92 13.48 4.21
CA GLU A 131 -2.67 12.82 4.61
C GLU A 131 -1.51 13.79 4.85
N ALA A 132 -1.45 14.93 4.16
CA ALA A 132 -0.47 15.96 4.43
C ALA A 132 -0.77 16.68 5.75
N GLU A 133 -2.06 16.92 6.04
CA GLU A 133 -2.50 17.46 7.33
C GLU A 133 -2.24 16.45 8.46
N ALA A 134 -2.53 15.16 8.25
CA ALA A 134 -2.24 14.10 9.22
C ALA A 134 -0.73 13.89 9.44
N MET A 135 0.10 14.03 8.40
CA MET A 135 1.57 13.95 8.52
C MET A 135 2.17 15.21 9.14
N GLU A 136 1.61 16.39 8.88
CA GLU A 136 2.01 17.63 9.57
C GLU A 136 1.59 17.61 11.04
N GLU A 137 0.43 16.99 11.37
CA GLU A 137 0.03 16.75 12.76
C GLU A 137 0.90 15.68 13.44
N GLU A 138 1.34 14.64 12.73
CA GLU A 138 2.23 13.60 13.26
C GLU A 138 3.68 14.12 13.43
N GLU A 139 4.13 15.04 12.57
CA GLU A 139 5.45 15.69 12.67
C GLU A 139 5.42 16.86 13.67
N ALA A 140 4.26 17.51 13.87
CA ALA A 140 4.05 18.57 14.85
C ALA A 140 3.78 18.03 16.27
N THR A 141 3.33 16.81 16.42
CA THR A 141 3.30 16.09 17.69
C THR A 141 4.60 15.30 17.83
N PRO A 142 5.48 15.65 18.77
CA PRO A 142 6.66 14.83 19.09
C PRO A 142 6.17 13.64 19.92
N THR A 143 5.48 12.70 19.29
CA THR A 143 5.07 11.46 19.91
C THR A 143 5.43 10.27 19.03
N THR A 144 6.72 10.08 18.86
CA THR A 144 7.23 8.74 19.08
C THR A 144 7.14 8.55 20.58
N PRO A 145 6.25 7.71 21.14
CA PRO A 145 6.38 7.32 22.53
C PRO A 145 7.81 6.81 22.64
N SER A 146 8.61 7.44 23.49
CA SER A 146 9.95 6.93 23.73
C SER A 146 9.78 5.45 24.05
N ALA A 147 10.69 4.60 23.59
CA ALA A 147 10.64 3.16 23.90
C ALA A 147 10.40 2.90 25.40
N GLU A 148 10.76 3.87 26.25
CA GLU A 148 10.46 3.93 27.69
C GLU A 148 8.97 4.15 28.01
N GLY A 149 8.23 4.94 27.22
CA GLY A 149 6.80 5.18 27.43
C GLY A 149 5.96 3.94 27.07
N VAL A 150 6.26 3.32 25.96
CA VAL A 150 5.61 2.05 25.52
C VAL A 150 5.92 0.93 26.49
N ASN A 151 7.15 0.83 26.99
CA ASN A 151 7.52 -0.17 28.00
C ASN A 151 6.78 0.03 29.34
N LYS A 152 6.62 1.27 29.79
CA LYS A 152 5.88 1.56 31.04
C LYS A 152 4.38 1.23 30.94
N GLU A 153 3.77 1.52 29.82
CA GLU A 153 2.35 1.20 29.60
C GLU A 153 2.14 -0.32 29.47
N TYR A 154 3.03 -1.01 28.80
CA TYR A 154 3.02 -2.47 28.70
C TYR A 154 3.26 -3.15 30.05
N GLU A 155 4.20 -2.69 30.87
CA GLU A 155 4.42 -3.18 32.24
C GLU A 155 3.24 -2.94 33.15
N GLN A 156 2.55 -1.79 33.02
CA GLN A 156 1.33 -1.52 33.78
C GLN A 156 0.16 -2.43 33.38
N SER A 157 0.01 -2.73 32.10
CA SER A 157 -1.03 -3.65 31.62
C SER A 157 -0.80 -5.08 32.09
N ILE A 158 0.46 -5.54 32.11
CA ILE A 158 0.83 -6.85 32.66
C ILE A 158 0.57 -6.93 34.15
N LYS A 159 0.90 -5.88 34.93
CA LYS A 159 0.61 -5.83 36.36
C LYS A 159 -0.88 -5.88 36.65
N ARG A 160 -1.71 -5.14 35.91
CA ARG A 160 -3.18 -5.19 36.08
C ARG A 160 -3.73 -6.59 35.80
N ALA A 161 -3.32 -7.21 34.70
CA ALA A 161 -3.73 -8.56 34.36
C ALA A 161 -3.29 -9.59 35.42
N ALA A 162 -2.10 -9.45 35.97
CA ALA A 162 -1.60 -10.32 37.04
C ALA A 162 -2.38 -10.16 38.36
N ASP A 163 -2.77 -8.93 38.71
CA ASP A 163 -3.56 -8.65 39.92
C ASP A 163 -5.01 -9.10 39.75
N GLU A 164 -5.61 -8.96 38.57
CA GLU A 164 -6.93 -9.53 38.24
C GLU A 164 -6.90 -11.06 38.36
N ALA A 165 -5.93 -11.73 37.78
CA ALA A 165 -5.78 -13.19 37.87
C ALA A 165 -5.60 -13.66 39.34
N LYS A 166 -4.86 -12.91 40.16
CA LYS A 166 -4.74 -13.22 41.61
C LYS A 166 -6.04 -13.04 42.38
N MET A 167 -6.86 -12.05 42.01
CA MET A 167 -8.17 -11.84 42.63
C MET A 167 -9.15 -12.98 42.28
N GLU A 168 -9.15 -13.38 41.01
CA GLU A 168 -9.98 -14.53 40.56
C GLU A 168 -9.55 -15.85 41.23
N LEU A 169 -8.24 -16.08 41.37
CA LEU A 169 -7.73 -17.27 42.04
C LEU A 169 -8.12 -17.29 43.55
N LYS A 170 -8.11 -16.14 44.21
CA LYS A 170 -8.60 -16.01 45.60
C LYS A 170 -10.11 -16.23 45.73
N ALA A 171 -10.89 -15.72 44.78
CA ALA A 171 -12.33 -15.92 44.76
C ALA A 171 -12.73 -17.39 44.49
N TRP A 172 -11.87 -18.15 43.76
CA TRP A 172 -12.09 -19.57 43.49
C TRP A 172 -11.64 -20.46 44.65
N ALA A 173 -10.70 -20.03 45.48
CA ALA A 173 -10.12 -20.81 46.59
C ALA A 173 -10.78 -20.59 47.94
N GLY A 174 -11.80 -19.72 48.07
CA GLY A 174 -12.59 -19.43 49.24
C GLY A 174 -14.03 -19.87 49.10
#